data_aa3a12f0240c3dca25406128363a9a42
#
_entry.id   aa3a12f0240c3dca25406128363a9a42
#
_cell.length_a   1.000
_cell.length_b   1.000
_cell.length_c   1.000
_cell.angle_alpha   90.00
_cell.angle_beta   90.00
_cell.angle_gamma   90.00
#
_symmetry.space_group_name_H-M   'P 1'
#
loop_
_entity.id
_entity.type
_entity.pdbx_description
1 polymer ?
#
loop_
_entity_poly.entity_id
_entity_poly.type
_entity_poly.pdbx_seq_one_letter_code
_entity_poly.pdbx_strand_id
1 'polypeptide(L)'
;MKINMGVPVLNGGQYLLRLVESIDVPVNLYVVANRIGTLDESVEAAINQIESGLNPLVQVVVDKVDGNLGVAGSWNKILDHFQDRVLICNFDIQFGAAVIEEAWRWMVDTEGVTLGCMHAASCFIVQPDFIQKAGYYDENIYPAYNEDSEMGQRWKLGRFVTKNIPNMGLRVLHGDEAGGKKASCTLKMADSALRQFIAECGDLNRKYLLLKWGEELMRGGLREFETPFNNAKLDYRRWELNLELRQQRLELLRKIMGVDLTQSFHKTHG
;
A
#
# COMPACT_ATOMS: atom_id res chain seq x y z
N MET A 1 17.23 17.88 5.96
CA MET A 1 16.38 16.76 6.46
C MET A 1 16.11 15.86 5.26
N LYS A 2 16.20 14.55 5.40
CA LYS A 2 15.93 13.60 4.33
C LYS A 2 14.64 12.84 4.67
N ILE A 3 13.70 12.76 3.73
CA ILE A 3 12.37 12.19 3.97
C ILE A 3 12.38 10.72 3.58
N ASN A 4 11.86 9.85 4.45
CA ASN A 4 11.67 8.44 4.13
C ASN A 4 10.40 8.27 3.29
N MET A 5 10.50 7.58 2.15
CA MET A 5 9.37 7.32 1.26
C MET A 5 9.36 5.87 0.82
N GLY A 6 8.19 5.25 0.82
CA GLY A 6 8.00 3.88 0.38
C GLY A 6 6.96 3.75 -0.72
N VAL A 7 7.26 2.92 -1.73
CA VAL A 7 6.43 2.76 -2.92
C VAL A 7 6.34 1.30 -3.33
N PRO A 8 5.15 0.69 -3.32
CA PRO A 8 4.93 -0.60 -3.95
C PRO A 8 4.72 -0.44 -5.46
N VAL A 9 5.29 -1.33 -6.26
CA VAL A 9 5.06 -1.37 -7.71
C VAL A 9 4.91 -2.82 -8.19
N LEU A 10 4.03 -3.04 -9.16
CA LEU A 10 3.82 -4.33 -9.81
C LEU A 10 4.01 -4.24 -11.32
N ASN A 11 3.48 -3.17 -11.94
CA ASN A 11 3.52 -2.89 -13.38
C ASN A 11 3.54 -1.37 -13.60
N GLY A 12 3.67 -0.92 -14.86
CA GLY A 12 3.52 0.49 -15.19
C GLY A 12 4.73 1.34 -14.80
N GLY A 13 5.94 0.92 -15.12
CA GLY A 13 7.20 1.60 -14.77
C GLY A 13 7.25 3.07 -15.15
N GLN A 14 6.56 3.49 -16.24
CA GLN A 14 6.49 4.90 -16.63
C GLN A 14 5.85 5.81 -15.57
N TYR A 15 4.93 5.27 -14.74
CA TYR A 15 4.35 6.04 -13.64
C TYR A 15 5.32 6.16 -12.47
N LEU A 16 6.08 5.09 -12.19
CA LEU A 16 7.15 5.13 -11.20
C LEU A 16 8.22 6.18 -11.57
N LEU A 17 8.57 6.31 -12.86
CA LEU A 17 9.48 7.37 -13.32
C LEU A 17 8.90 8.75 -13.06
N ARG A 18 7.63 9.01 -13.42
CA ARG A 18 6.94 10.28 -13.17
C ARG A 18 6.89 10.63 -11.68
N LEU A 19 6.64 9.64 -10.82
CA LEU A 19 6.69 9.82 -9.38
C LEU A 19 8.07 10.33 -8.97
N VAL A 20 9.15 9.63 -9.36
CA VAL A 20 10.52 9.98 -8.99
C VAL A 20 10.93 11.34 -9.54
N GLU A 21 10.56 11.67 -10.78
CA GLU A 21 10.79 12.99 -11.39
C GLU A 21 10.09 14.13 -10.65
N SER A 22 8.93 13.86 -10.03
CA SER A 22 8.15 14.85 -9.30
C SER A 22 8.66 15.13 -7.87
N ILE A 23 9.65 14.39 -7.40
CA ILE A 23 10.26 14.59 -6.07
C ILE A 23 11.22 15.78 -6.12
N ASP A 24 10.91 16.80 -5.34
CA ASP A 24 11.66 18.06 -5.29
C ASP A 24 12.41 18.32 -3.97
N VAL A 25 12.49 17.31 -3.11
CA VAL A 25 13.19 17.34 -1.82
C VAL A 25 14.08 16.08 -1.65
N PRO A 26 15.10 16.13 -0.80
CA PRO A 26 15.92 14.94 -0.53
C PRO A 26 15.11 13.79 0.07
N VAL A 27 15.11 12.62 -0.59
CA VAL A 27 14.32 11.44 -0.21
C VAL A 27 15.19 10.19 -0.13
N ASN A 28 14.96 9.38 0.92
CA ASN A 28 15.32 7.96 0.95
C ASN A 28 14.13 7.17 0.39
N LEU A 29 14.23 6.69 -0.83
CA LEU A 29 13.16 5.96 -1.49
C LEU A 29 13.37 4.46 -1.35
N TYR A 30 12.37 3.75 -0.79
CA TYR A 30 12.34 2.30 -0.75
C TYR A 30 11.25 1.79 -1.71
N VAL A 31 11.66 1.08 -2.75
CA VAL A 31 10.76 0.51 -3.75
C VAL A 31 10.56 -0.97 -3.49
N VAL A 32 9.31 -1.38 -3.25
CA VAL A 32 8.93 -2.80 -3.16
C VAL A 32 8.45 -3.24 -4.53
N ALA A 33 9.34 -3.88 -5.30
CA ALA A 33 9.06 -4.34 -6.65
C ALA A 33 8.47 -5.75 -6.63
N ASN A 34 7.14 -5.81 -6.76
CA ASN A 34 6.37 -7.05 -6.82
C ASN A 34 6.44 -7.68 -8.21
N ARG A 35 6.28 -9.01 -8.30
CA ARG A 35 6.22 -9.73 -9.57
C ARG A 35 5.16 -10.83 -9.56
N ILE A 36 4.65 -11.16 -10.75
CA ILE A 36 3.81 -12.34 -10.99
C ILE A 36 4.56 -13.18 -12.03
N GLY A 37 5.25 -14.24 -11.54
CA GLY A 37 6.22 -14.96 -12.36
C GLY A 37 7.52 -14.15 -12.53
N THR A 38 7.60 -13.29 -13.53
CA THR A 38 8.73 -12.37 -13.78
C THR A 38 8.40 -10.94 -13.34
N LEU A 39 9.44 -10.14 -13.13
CA LEU A 39 9.26 -8.69 -12.97
C LEU A 39 8.77 -8.10 -14.29
N ASP A 40 7.86 -7.14 -14.22
CA ASP A 40 7.38 -6.40 -15.39
C ASP A 40 8.55 -5.63 -16.04
N GLU A 41 8.71 -5.78 -17.37
CA GLU A 41 9.82 -5.20 -18.10
C GLU A 41 9.89 -3.67 -17.99
N SER A 42 8.72 -3.01 -17.96
CA SER A 42 8.67 -1.55 -17.80
C SER A 42 9.10 -1.11 -16.40
N VAL A 43 8.79 -1.91 -15.39
CA VAL A 43 9.24 -1.67 -14.00
C VAL A 43 10.73 -1.89 -13.89
N GLU A 44 11.27 -2.94 -14.48
CA GLU A 44 12.73 -3.20 -14.47
C GLU A 44 13.49 -2.08 -15.19
N ALA A 45 13.02 -1.63 -16.34
CA ALA A 45 13.59 -0.49 -17.06
C ALA A 45 13.53 0.80 -16.24
N ALA A 46 12.42 1.06 -15.54
CA ALA A 46 12.27 2.22 -14.67
C ALA A 46 13.24 2.17 -13.49
N ILE A 47 13.38 1.02 -12.82
CA ILE A 47 14.32 0.81 -11.72
C ILE A 47 15.74 1.12 -12.18
N ASN A 48 16.17 0.60 -13.31
CA ASN A 48 17.52 0.83 -13.85
C ASN A 48 17.78 2.33 -14.10
N GLN A 49 16.78 3.10 -14.58
CA GLN A 49 16.92 4.53 -14.76
C GLN A 49 17.01 5.28 -13.42
N ILE A 50 16.22 4.88 -12.42
CA ILE A 50 16.26 5.49 -11.10
C ILE A 50 17.59 5.23 -10.40
N GLU A 51 18.09 3.99 -10.46
CA GLU A 51 19.40 3.59 -9.91
C GLU A 51 20.56 4.28 -10.62
N SER A 52 20.42 4.64 -11.91
CA SER A 52 21.40 5.43 -12.65
C SER A 52 21.39 6.94 -12.34
N GLY A 53 20.53 7.38 -11.43
CA GLY A 53 20.51 8.76 -10.94
C GLY A 53 19.53 9.67 -11.66
N LEU A 54 18.38 9.17 -12.10
CA LEU A 54 17.30 9.96 -12.75
C LEU A 54 16.97 11.25 -11.97
N ASN A 55 16.94 11.19 -10.66
CA ASN A 55 16.73 12.36 -9.80
C ASN A 55 17.82 12.38 -8.69
N PRO A 56 18.71 13.39 -8.69
CA PRO A 56 19.83 13.47 -7.73
C PRO A 56 19.38 13.70 -6.27
N LEU A 57 18.14 14.07 -6.05
CA LEU A 57 17.54 14.23 -4.70
C LEU A 57 17.08 12.88 -4.11
N VAL A 58 17.03 11.81 -4.93
CA VAL A 58 16.51 10.52 -4.53
C VAL A 58 17.66 9.52 -4.32
N GLN A 59 17.80 9.03 -3.10
CA GLN A 59 18.58 7.84 -2.83
C GLN A 59 17.65 6.64 -2.79
N VAL A 60 17.80 5.71 -3.74
CA VAL A 60 16.91 4.56 -3.87
C VAL A 60 17.49 3.29 -3.26
N VAL A 61 16.63 2.50 -2.66
CA VAL A 61 16.84 1.08 -2.33
C VAL A 61 15.69 0.31 -2.96
N VAL A 62 16.01 -0.68 -3.78
CA VAL A 62 14.99 -1.50 -4.46
C VAL A 62 15.01 -2.91 -3.88
N ASP A 63 13.84 -3.36 -3.43
CA ASP A 63 13.61 -4.73 -2.98
C ASP A 63 12.78 -5.48 -4.04
N LYS A 64 13.45 -6.30 -4.85
CA LYS A 64 12.79 -7.17 -5.83
C LYS A 64 12.29 -8.41 -5.10
N VAL A 65 11.04 -8.37 -4.63
CA VAL A 65 10.47 -9.45 -3.82
C VAL A 65 10.18 -10.70 -4.64
N ASP A 66 10.28 -11.86 -4.00
CA ASP A 66 9.96 -13.14 -4.63
C ASP A 66 8.45 -13.37 -4.62
N GLY A 67 7.77 -12.88 -5.66
CA GLY A 67 6.32 -12.95 -5.82
C GLY A 67 5.62 -11.59 -5.69
N ASN A 68 4.32 -11.64 -5.46
CA ASN A 68 3.49 -10.47 -5.24
C ASN A 68 3.00 -10.46 -3.78
N LEU A 69 3.45 -9.49 -3.00
CA LEU A 69 3.01 -9.31 -1.61
C LEU A 69 1.60 -8.68 -1.52
N GLY A 70 1.09 -8.16 -2.62
CA GLY A 70 -0.09 -7.30 -2.61
C GLY A 70 0.19 -5.94 -1.97
N VAL A 71 -0.85 -5.12 -1.87
CA VAL A 71 -0.74 -3.76 -1.31
C VAL A 71 -0.43 -3.81 0.18
N ALA A 72 -1.22 -4.57 0.96
CA ALA A 72 -1.04 -4.69 2.42
C ALA A 72 0.36 -5.19 2.80
N GLY A 73 0.82 -6.28 2.18
CA GLY A 73 2.15 -6.83 2.45
C GLY A 73 3.28 -5.90 2.04
N SER A 74 3.12 -5.19 0.92
CA SER A 74 4.11 -4.20 0.47
C SER A 74 4.19 -3.00 1.42
N TRP A 75 3.06 -2.50 1.93
CA TRP A 75 3.06 -1.42 2.92
C TRP A 75 3.67 -1.87 4.24
N ASN A 76 3.39 -3.09 4.70
CA ASN A 76 4.03 -3.65 5.89
C ASN A 76 5.55 -3.75 5.73
N LYS A 77 6.02 -4.17 4.56
CA LYS A 77 7.44 -4.24 4.26
C LYS A 77 8.13 -2.86 4.27
N ILE A 78 7.43 -1.82 3.81
CA ILE A 78 7.89 -0.42 3.90
C ILE A 78 7.97 0.02 5.36
N LEU A 79 6.96 -0.29 6.18
CA LEU A 79 6.94 0.02 7.60
C LEU A 79 8.07 -0.69 8.37
N ASP A 80 8.36 -1.95 8.04
CA ASP A 80 9.47 -2.71 8.63
C ASP A 80 10.83 -2.11 8.26
N HIS A 81 10.98 -1.63 7.02
CA HIS A 81 12.23 -1.08 6.52
C HIS A 81 12.63 0.22 7.25
N PHE A 82 11.69 1.13 7.41
CA PHE A 82 12.01 2.43 7.97
C PHE A 82 11.91 2.51 9.49
N GLN A 83 10.95 1.81 10.10
CA GLN A 83 10.68 1.85 11.55
C GLN A 83 10.62 3.28 12.13
N ASP A 84 10.32 4.28 11.29
CA ASP A 84 10.30 5.71 11.58
C ASP A 84 9.15 6.35 10.81
N ARG A 85 9.01 7.69 10.88
CA ARG A 85 8.06 8.41 10.03
C ARG A 85 8.36 8.13 8.57
N VAL A 86 7.34 7.74 7.82
CA VAL A 86 7.46 7.43 6.41
C VAL A 86 6.25 7.92 5.61
N LEU A 87 6.51 8.48 4.43
CA LEU A 87 5.52 8.74 3.42
C LEU A 87 5.36 7.47 2.58
N ILE A 88 4.14 6.93 2.52
CA ILE A 88 3.79 5.78 1.71
C ILE A 88 2.87 6.27 0.59
N CYS A 89 3.19 5.96 -0.65
CA CYS A 89 2.34 6.31 -1.78
C CYS A 89 2.31 5.21 -2.83
N ASN A 90 1.24 5.20 -3.63
CA ASN A 90 1.17 4.38 -4.82
C ASN A 90 2.17 4.88 -5.86
N PHE A 91 2.65 3.98 -6.73
CA PHE A 91 3.65 4.30 -7.76
C PHE A 91 3.14 5.27 -8.84
N ASP A 92 1.84 5.47 -8.94
CA ASP A 92 1.16 6.36 -9.89
C ASP A 92 0.77 7.73 -9.28
N ILE A 93 1.41 8.11 -8.18
CA ILE A 93 1.31 9.45 -7.59
C ILE A 93 2.31 10.38 -8.30
N GLN A 94 1.91 11.63 -8.47
CA GLN A 94 2.75 12.73 -8.92
C GLN A 94 2.56 13.92 -7.97
N PHE A 95 3.66 14.49 -7.50
CA PHE A 95 3.64 15.61 -6.55
C PHE A 95 3.78 16.95 -7.28
N GLY A 96 3.01 17.94 -6.84
CA GLY A 96 3.27 19.35 -7.17
C GLY A 96 4.43 19.91 -6.33
N ALA A 97 4.89 21.08 -6.69
CA ALA A 97 6.01 21.75 -6.02
C ALA A 97 5.77 21.94 -4.52
N ALA A 98 6.80 21.67 -3.71
CA ALA A 98 6.87 21.81 -2.25
C ALA A 98 5.85 20.97 -1.45
N VAL A 99 5.07 20.10 -2.09
CA VAL A 99 4.00 19.33 -1.44
C VAL A 99 4.54 18.36 -0.41
N ILE A 100 5.62 17.66 -0.75
CA ILE A 100 6.21 16.65 0.15
C ILE A 100 6.75 17.32 1.42
N GLU A 101 7.46 18.45 1.27
CA GLU A 101 8.02 19.17 2.41
C GLU A 101 6.93 19.75 3.32
N GLU A 102 5.91 20.37 2.73
CA GLU A 102 4.78 20.93 3.47
C GLU A 102 4.02 19.86 4.26
N ALA A 103 3.72 18.73 3.62
CA ALA A 103 3.04 17.61 4.26
C ALA A 103 3.88 17.02 5.39
N TRP A 104 5.17 16.85 5.16
CA TRP A 104 6.08 16.30 6.17
C TRP A 104 6.19 17.24 7.38
N ARG A 105 6.35 18.54 7.15
CA ARG A 105 6.41 19.56 8.21
C ARG A 105 5.10 19.58 9.00
N TRP A 106 3.96 19.55 8.31
CA TRP A 106 2.66 19.47 8.98
C TRP A 106 2.55 18.27 9.91
N MET A 107 3.04 17.10 9.50
CA MET A 107 3.05 15.89 10.33
C MET A 107 4.04 15.99 11.51
N VAL A 108 5.12 16.76 11.38
CA VAL A 108 6.05 17.05 12.50
C VAL A 108 5.39 17.95 13.53
N ASP A 109 4.70 18.99 13.07
CA ASP A 109 4.17 20.06 13.90
C ASP A 109 2.79 19.75 14.50
N THR A 110 2.11 18.70 14.00
CA THR A 110 0.76 18.34 14.47
C THR A 110 0.80 17.20 15.47
N GLU A 111 0.59 17.52 16.73
CA GLU A 111 0.55 16.52 17.81
C GLU A 111 -0.67 15.61 17.72
N GLY A 112 -0.52 14.37 18.19
CA GLY A 112 -1.59 13.39 18.34
C GLY A 112 -2.09 12.76 17.06
N VAL A 113 -1.62 13.18 15.88
CA VAL A 113 -1.96 12.55 14.60
C VAL A 113 -1.02 11.37 14.36
N THR A 114 -1.59 10.20 14.09
CA THR A 114 -0.82 8.97 13.80
C THR A 114 -0.67 8.73 12.31
N LEU A 115 -1.69 9.11 11.51
CA LEU A 115 -1.69 9.00 10.06
C LEU A 115 -2.22 10.28 9.43
N GLY A 116 -1.45 10.89 8.53
CA GLY A 116 -1.84 12.06 7.74
C GLY A 116 -2.09 11.68 6.29
N CYS A 117 -3.34 11.87 5.81
CA CYS A 117 -3.70 11.60 4.42
C CYS A 117 -3.38 12.80 3.54
N MET A 118 -2.60 12.59 2.48
CA MET A 118 -2.35 13.56 1.40
C MET A 118 -3.34 13.34 0.25
N HIS A 119 -3.59 12.09 -0.11
CA HIS A 119 -4.55 11.70 -1.14
C HIS A 119 -5.19 10.35 -0.76
N ALA A 120 -6.19 10.39 0.13
CA ALA A 120 -6.86 9.19 0.64
C ALA A 120 -5.86 8.06 1.00
N ALA A 121 -6.17 6.83 0.64
CA ALA A 121 -5.29 5.68 0.86
C ALA A 121 -4.16 5.53 -0.18
N SER A 122 -4.10 6.43 -1.19
CA SER A 122 -3.06 6.34 -2.24
C SER A 122 -1.77 7.07 -1.88
N CYS A 123 -1.83 8.02 -0.92
CA CYS A 123 -0.67 8.78 -0.46
C CYS A 123 -0.90 9.29 0.96
N PHE A 124 -0.08 8.86 1.89
CA PHE A 124 -0.22 9.19 3.31
C PHE A 124 1.12 9.13 4.04
N ILE A 125 1.20 9.82 5.18
CA ILE A 125 2.36 9.80 6.08
C ILE A 125 1.95 9.16 7.38
N VAL A 126 2.75 8.22 7.88
CA VAL A 126 2.55 7.59 9.19
C VAL A 126 3.65 8.03 10.17
N GLN A 127 3.29 8.13 11.44
CA GLN A 127 4.22 8.42 12.53
C GLN A 127 4.97 7.16 12.97
N PRO A 128 6.10 7.30 13.69
CA PRO A 128 6.89 6.14 14.16
C PRO A 128 6.12 5.16 15.05
N ASP A 129 5.11 5.65 15.77
CA ASP A 129 4.27 4.84 16.66
C ASP A 129 3.04 4.21 15.97
N PHE A 130 2.94 4.33 14.63
CA PHE A 130 1.80 3.82 13.86
C PHE A 130 1.56 2.33 14.11
N ILE A 131 2.61 1.51 14.05
CA ILE A 131 2.48 0.05 14.25
C ILE A 131 1.98 -0.27 15.67
N GLN A 132 2.44 0.47 16.69
CA GLN A 132 2.00 0.26 18.07
C GLN A 132 0.53 0.60 18.28
N LYS A 133 0.04 1.62 17.59
CA LYS A 133 -1.34 2.12 17.72
C LYS A 133 -2.32 1.43 16.78
N ALA A 134 -1.97 1.35 15.50
CA ALA A 134 -2.84 0.83 14.45
C ALA A 134 -2.62 -0.66 14.16
N GLY A 135 -1.42 -1.18 14.41
CA GLY A 135 -0.97 -2.48 13.94
C GLY A 135 -0.55 -2.47 12.46
N TYR A 136 -0.08 -3.61 11.99
CA TYR A 136 0.21 -3.84 10.59
C TYR A 136 -1.07 -3.93 9.75
N TYR A 137 -0.97 -3.66 8.44
CA TYR A 137 -2.04 -3.95 7.49
C TYR A 137 -2.30 -5.45 7.43
N ASP A 138 -3.56 -5.83 7.21
CA ASP A 138 -3.96 -7.23 7.18
C ASP A 138 -3.62 -7.88 5.83
N GLU A 139 -2.59 -8.71 5.80
CA GLU A 139 -2.11 -9.40 4.60
C GLU A 139 -3.07 -10.51 4.11
N ASN A 140 -4.14 -10.81 4.86
CA ASN A 140 -5.25 -11.60 4.35
C ASN A 140 -6.06 -10.86 3.29
N ILE A 141 -5.88 -9.55 3.16
CA ILE A 141 -6.45 -8.73 2.09
C ILE A 141 -5.44 -8.68 0.94
N TYR A 142 -5.69 -9.45 -0.11
CA TYR A 142 -4.74 -9.69 -1.19
C TYR A 142 -5.46 -9.76 -2.56
N PRO A 143 -4.86 -9.33 -3.68
CA PRO A 143 -3.62 -8.56 -3.77
C PRO A 143 -3.83 -7.07 -3.52
N ALA A 144 -5.06 -6.57 -3.65
CA ALA A 144 -5.44 -5.17 -3.51
C ALA A 144 -6.93 -5.05 -3.19
N TYR A 145 -7.33 -3.82 -2.82
CA TYR A 145 -8.67 -3.39 -2.41
C TYR A 145 -9.13 -3.92 -1.06
N ASN A 146 -9.68 -3.00 -0.28
CA ASN A 146 -10.21 -3.14 1.07
C ASN A 146 -9.16 -3.13 2.20
N GLU A 147 -7.87 -3.00 1.95
CA GLU A 147 -6.84 -2.79 2.96
C GLU A 147 -7.02 -1.46 3.70
N ASP A 148 -7.45 -0.43 2.98
CA ASP A 148 -7.80 0.89 3.52
C ASP A 148 -9.11 0.84 4.31
N SER A 149 -10.08 0.08 3.83
CA SER A 149 -11.37 -0.13 4.52
C SER A 149 -11.18 -0.85 5.84
N GLU A 150 -10.31 -1.84 5.87
CA GLU A 150 -9.95 -2.58 7.08
C GLU A 150 -9.26 -1.66 8.09
N MET A 151 -8.27 -0.90 7.67
CA MET A 151 -7.59 0.07 8.51
C MET A 151 -8.54 1.16 9.00
N GLY A 152 -9.49 1.58 8.16
CA GLY A 152 -10.54 2.52 8.50
C GLY A 152 -11.46 2.05 9.64
N GLN A 153 -11.70 0.74 9.77
CA GLN A 153 -12.45 0.20 10.92
C GLN A 153 -11.66 0.32 12.22
N ARG A 154 -10.36 0.05 12.19
CA ARG A 154 -9.50 0.23 13.37
C ARG A 154 -9.47 1.70 13.82
N TRP A 155 -9.46 2.63 12.87
CA TRP A 155 -9.58 4.05 13.16
C TRP A 155 -10.92 4.40 13.82
N LYS A 156 -12.04 3.91 13.28
CA LYS A 156 -13.38 4.11 13.87
C LYS A 156 -13.49 3.58 15.30
N LEU A 157 -12.75 2.51 15.60
CA LEU A 157 -12.64 1.97 16.96
C LEU A 157 -11.73 2.80 17.89
N GLY A 158 -11.26 3.96 17.44
CA GLY A 158 -10.43 4.85 18.24
C GLY A 158 -9.01 4.37 18.50
N ARG A 159 -8.51 3.43 17.70
CA ARG A 159 -7.17 2.86 17.87
C ARG A 159 -6.06 3.88 17.58
N PHE A 160 -6.30 4.78 16.63
CA PHE A 160 -5.36 5.82 16.24
C PHE A 160 -6.09 7.02 15.63
N VAL A 161 -5.38 8.14 15.47
CA VAL A 161 -5.92 9.38 14.91
C VAL A 161 -5.46 9.57 13.48
N THR A 162 -6.43 9.72 12.59
CA THR A 162 -6.20 10.07 11.18
C THR A 162 -6.72 11.47 10.89
N LYS A 163 -5.96 12.27 10.13
CA LYS A 163 -6.39 13.57 9.60
C LYS A 163 -5.98 13.74 8.14
N ASN A 164 -6.78 14.47 7.39
CA ASN A 164 -6.36 14.96 6.08
C ASN A 164 -5.35 16.09 6.26
N ILE A 165 -4.23 16.04 5.55
CA ILE A 165 -3.26 17.12 5.52
C ILE A 165 -3.86 18.24 4.68
N PRO A 166 -3.90 19.50 5.17
CA PRO A 166 -4.53 20.60 4.46
C PRO A 166 -3.87 20.89 3.11
N ASN A 167 -4.65 21.39 2.16
CA ASN A 167 -4.19 21.91 0.85
C ASN A 167 -3.46 20.92 -0.08
N MET A 168 -3.64 19.60 0.13
CA MET A 168 -2.97 18.57 -0.70
C MET A 168 -3.76 18.18 -1.96
N GLY A 169 -5.08 18.30 -1.96
CA GLY A 169 -5.99 17.63 -2.90
C GLY A 169 -5.77 17.89 -4.40
N LEU A 170 -5.37 19.11 -4.81
CA LEU A 170 -5.06 19.42 -6.22
C LEU A 170 -3.56 19.38 -6.53
N ARG A 171 -2.73 19.10 -5.56
CA ARG A 171 -1.27 19.14 -5.67
C ARG A 171 -0.66 17.74 -5.58
N VAL A 172 -1.48 16.73 -5.25
CA VAL A 172 -1.13 15.32 -5.31
C VAL A 172 -2.02 14.68 -6.37
N LEU A 173 -1.46 14.39 -7.53
CA LEU A 173 -2.17 13.76 -8.64
C LEU A 173 -2.05 12.25 -8.55
N HIS A 174 -3.12 11.53 -8.87
CA HIS A 174 -3.17 10.08 -8.86
C HIS A 174 -3.54 9.54 -10.24
N GLY A 175 -2.64 8.79 -10.85
CA GLY A 175 -2.85 8.25 -12.18
C GLY A 175 -2.89 9.32 -13.27
N ASP A 176 -3.73 9.10 -14.30
CA ASP A 176 -3.93 10.07 -15.40
C ASP A 176 -5.10 11.01 -15.08
N GLU A 177 -5.05 11.76 -13.99
CA GLU A 177 -6.11 12.70 -13.62
C GLU A 177 -6.38 13.80 -14.68
N ALA A 178 -5.44 14.05 -15.57
CA ALA A 178 -5.63 14.94 -16.71
C ALA A 178 -6.81 14.54 -17.63
N GLY A 179 -7.33 13.32 -17.51
CA GLY A 179 -8.47 12.79 -18.26
C GLY A 179 -9.80 12.68 -17.49
N GLY A 180 -9.87 13.14 -16.24
CA GLY A 180 -11.13 13.18 -15.44
C GLY A 180 -11.69 11.82 -14.99
N LYS A 181 -11.02 10.72 -15.23
CA LYS A 181 -11.43 9.39 -14.79
C LYS A 181 -10.42 8.80 -13.80
N LYS A 182 -10.79 8.78 -12.54
CA LYS A 182 -10.04 8.08 -11.47
C LYS A 182 -10.05 6.58 -11.74
N ALA A 183 -8.98 6.04 -12.30
CA ALA A 183 -8.78 4.61 -12.44
C ALA A 183 -7.33 4.28 -12.06
N SER A 184 -7.15 3.30 -11.19
CA SER A 184 -5.82 2.78 -10.82
C SER A 184 -5.01 2.45 -12.08
N CYS A 185 -3.79 2.96 -12.16
CA CYS A 185 -2.91 2.68 -13.29
C CYS A 185 -2.51 1.21 -13.34
N THR A 186 -2.44 0.50 -12.20
CA THR A 186 -2.26 -0.95 -12.16
C THR A 186 -3.32 -1.67 -12.99
N LEU A 187 -4.60 -1.29 -12.84
CA LEU A 187 -5.68 -1.89 -13.63
C LEU A 187 -5.66 -1.47 -15.10
N LYS A 188 -5.24 -0.23 -15.41
CA LYS A 188 -5.12 0.22 -16.81
C LYS A 188 -4.04 -0.55 -17.55
N MET A 189 -2.91 -0.80 -16.87
CA MET A 189 -1.77 -1.52 -17.43
C MET A 189 -1.91 -3.04 -17.39
N ALA A 190 -2.84 -3.55 -16.56
CA ALA A 190 -3.10 -4.98 -16.43
C ALA A 190 -3.73 -5.54 -17.72
N ASP A 191 -3.31 -6.73 -18.11
CA ASP A 191 -4.02 -7.54 -19.10
C ASP A 191 -5.36 -8.05 -18.56
N SER A 192 -6.12 -8.76 -19.39
CA SER A 192 -7.44 -9.29 -19.01
C SER A 192 -7.35 -10.29 -17.86
N ALA A 193 -6.30 -11.11 -17.82
CA ALA A 193 -6.12 -12.14 -16.79
C ALA A 193 -5.83 -11.51 -15.43
N LEU A 194 -4.92 -10.54 -15.37
CA LEU A 194 -4.62 -9.82 -14.14
C LEU A 194 -5.84 -9.03 -13.62
N ARG A 195 -6.59 -8.38 -14.51
CA ARG A 195 -7.84 -7.68 -14.13
C ARG A 195 -8.86 -8.62 -13.53
N GLN A 196 -9.09 -9.78 -14.17
CA GLN A 196 -10.00 -10.80 -13.67
C GLN A 196 -9.54 -11.33 -12.32
N PHE A 197 -8.25 -11.65 -12.17
CA PHE A 197 -7.68 -12.11 -10.90
C PHE A 197 -7.90 -11.10 -9.77
N ILE A 198 -7.59 -9.81 -10.00
CA ILE A 198 -7.78 -8.76 -9.00
C ILE A 198 -9.27 -8.61 -8.63
N ALA A 199 -10.18 -8.70 -9.59
CA ALA A 199 -11.62 -8.59 -9.33
C ALA A 199 -12.14 -9.76 -8.47
N GLU A 200 -11.78 -11.00 -8.82
CA GLU A 200 -12.19 -12.19 -8.06
C GLU A 200 -11.59 -12.19 -6.64
N CYS A 201 -10.34 -11.76 -6.49
CA CYS A 201 -9.73 -11.58 -5.16
C CYS A 201 -10.41 -10.45 -4.37
N GLY A 202 -10.85 -9.38 -5.01
CA GLY A 202 -11.61 -8.32 -4.38
C GLY A 202 -12.91 -8.81 -3.74
N ASP A 203 -13.62 -9.73 -4.40
CA ASP A 203 -14.81 -10.38 -3.83
C ASP A 203 -14.46 -11.27 -2.62
N LEU A 204 -13.34 -11.98 -2.66
CA LEU A 204 -12.85 -12.74 -1.50
C LEU A 204 -12.45 -11.81 -0.34
N ASN A 205 -11.78 -10.70 -0.63
CA ASN A 205 -11.43 -9.69 0.38
C ASN A 205 -12.68 -9.14 1.06
N ARG A 206 -13.72 -8.82 0.28
CA ARG A 206 -14.98 -8.33 0.81
C ARG A 206 -15.67 -9.37 1.72
N LYS A 207 -15.71 -10.63 1.31
CA LYS A 207 -16.25 -11.73 2.14
C LYS A 207 -15.44 -11.88 3.43
N TYR A 208 -14.13 -11.82 3.34
CA TYR A 208 -13.25 -11.88 4.52
C TYR A 208 -13.51 -10.72 5.48
N LEU A 209 -13.67 -9.48 4.98
CA LEU A 209 -14.00 -8.34 5.83
C LEU A 209 -15.36 -8.48 6.52
N LEU A 210 -16.36 -9.01 5.82
CA LEU A 210 -17.67 -9.27 6.42
C LEU A 210 -17.58 -10.31 7.54
N LEU A 211 -16.76 -11.34 7.37
CA LEU A 211 -16.49 -12.32 8.44
C LEU A 211 -15.73 -11.69 9.61
N LYS A 212 -14.74 -10.85 9.32
CA LYS A 212 -13.89 -10.20 10.32
C LYS A 212 -14.64 -9.13 11.13
N TRP A 213 -15.42 -8.28 10.46
CA TRP A 213 -16.05 -7.09 11.06
C TRP A 213 -17.57 -7.16 11.15
N GLY A 214 -18.22 -8.16 10.53
CA GLY A 214 -19.67 -8.32 10.44
C GLY A 214 -20.30 -7.49 9.31
N GLU A 215 -21.59 -7.76 9.05
CA GLU A 215 -22.31 -7.11 7.94
C GLU A 215 -22.51 -5.61 8.12
N GLU A 216 -22.50 -5.11 9.35
CA GLU A 216 -22.72 -3.69 9.65
C GLU A 216 -21.55 -2.78 9.22
N LEU A 217 -20.39 -3.33 8.90
CA LEU A 217 -19.29 -2.61 8.31
C LEU A 217 -19.75 -1.77 7.10
N MET A 218 -20.55 -2.38 6.25
CA MET A 218 -21.03 -1.76 5.00
C MET A 218 -22.17 -0.75 5.24
N ARG A 219 -22.79 -0.75 6.42
CA ARG A 219 -23.90 0.14 6.81
C ARG A 219 -23.47 1.27 7.74
N GLY A 220 -22.18 1.38 8.05
CA GLY A 220 -21.64 2.44 8.92
C GLY A 220 -21.89 2.25 10.41
N GLY A 221 -22.40 1.10 10.83
CA GLY A 221 -22.53 0.73 12.22
C GLY A 221 -21.22 0.35 12.86
N LEU A 222 -20.93 0.83 14.08
CA LEU A 222 -19.87 0.33 14.94
C LEU A 222 -20.45 -0.80 15.77
N ARG A 223 -19.98 -2.03 15.56
CA ARG A 223 -20.17 -3.10 16.55
C ARG A 223 -18.93 -3.23 17.41
N GLU A 224 -19.11 -3.37 18.71
CA GLU A 224 -18.10 -4.01 19.55
C GLU A 224 -18.03 -5.49 19.19
N PHE A 225 -16.91 -5.92 18.64
CA PHE A 225 -16.70 -7.34 18.35
C PHE A 225 -16.04 -8.02 19.53
N GLU A 226 -16.66 -9.05 20.04
CA GLU A 226 -16.06 -10.01 20.98
C GLU A 226 -15.04 -10.96 20.32
N THR A 227 -14.56 -10.61 19.13
CA THR A 227 -13.65 -11.44 18.36
C THR A 227 -12.20 -11.15 18.74
N PRO A 228 -11.26 -12.03 18.42
CA PRO A 228 -9.83 -11.79 18.65
C PRO A 228 -9.34 -10.46 18.11
N PHE A 229 -10.03 -9.87 17.14
CA PHE A 229 -9.69 -8.57 16.55
C PHE A 229 -9.95 -7.36 17.45
N ASN A 230 -10.78 -7.50 18.49
CA ASN A 230 -11.05 -6.46 19.50
C ASN A 230 -10.22 -6.60 20.76
N ASN A 231 -9.45 -7.66 20.90
CA ASN A 231 -8.68 -7.88 22.09
C ASN A 231 -7.53 -6.87 22.16
N ALA A 232 -7.57 -5.97 23.16
CA ALA A 232 -6.49 -5.01 23.42
C ALA A 232 -5.13 -5.68 23.73
N LYS A 233 -5.12 -6.99 23.97
CA LYS A 233 -3.92 -7.79 24.19
C LYS A 233 -3.38 -8.43 22.92
N LEU A 234 -4.07 -8.28 21.77
CA LEU A 234 -3.51 -8.73 20.50
C LEU A 234 -2.22 -7.96 20.26
N ASP A 235 -1.16 -8.72 20.18
CA ASP A 235 0.13 -8.27 19.72
C ASP A 235 -0.05 -7.96 18.22
N TYR A 236 -0.23 -6.67 17.88
CA TYR A 236 -0.53 -6.20 16.52
C TYR A 236 0.63 -6.40 15.55
N ARG A 237 1.59 -7.26 15.84
CA ARG A 237 2.77 -7.40 15.03
C ARG A 237 2.45 -7.89 13.63
N ARG A 238 1.63 -8.93 13.50
CA ARG A 238 1.08 -9.40 12.20
C ARG A 238 -0.17 -10.23 12.44
N TRP A 239 -1.12 -10.17 11.50
CA TRP A 239 -2.28 -11.03 11.50
C TRP A 239 -1.87 -12.46 11.12
N GLU A 240 -2.41 -13.47 11.82
CA GLU A 240 -2.29 -14.85 11.35
C GLU A 240 -2.88 -14.96 9.95
N LEU A 241 -2.11 -15.56 9.05
CA LEU A 241 -2.57 -15.78 7.68
C LEU A 241 -3.66 -16.85 7.67
N ASN A 242 -4.80 -16.51 7.08
CA ASN A 242 -5.85 -17.47 6.83
C ASN A 242 -5.43 -18.39 5.66
N LEU A 243 -4.98 -19.61 5.99
CA LEU A 243 -4.42 -20.55 5.02
C LEU A 243 -5.46 -20.99 3.98
N GLU A 244 -6.72 -21.14 4.37
CA GLU A 244 -7.79 -21.50 3.43
C GLU A 244 -8.02 -20.39 2.40
N LEU A 245 -8.13 -19.15 2.84
CA LEU A 245 -8.28 -17.99 1.96
C LEU A 245 -7.07 -17.83 1.03
N ARG A 246 -5.87 -18.09 1.55
CA ARG A 246 -4.64 -18.09 0.77
C ARG A 246 -4.66 -19.19 -0.31
N GLN A 247 -5.08 -20.40 0.05
CA GLN A 247 -5.20 -21.50 -0.91
C GLN A 247 -6.18 -21.17 -2.03
N GLN A 248 -7.35 -20.62 -1.72
CA GLN A 248 -8.33 -20.17 -2.71
C GLN A 248 -7.72 -19.18 -3.71
N ARG A 249 -6.91 -18.21 -3.25
CA ARG A 249 -6.26 -17.23 -4.12
C ARG A 249 -5.16 -17.85 -4.99
N LEU A 250 -4.41 -18.81 -4.47
CA LEU A 250 -3.42 -19.56 -5.26
C LEU A 250 -4.09 -20.37 -6.36
N GLU A 251 -5.23 -20.96 -6.09
CA GLU A 251 -6.03 -21.67 -7.10
C GLU A 251 -6.56 -20.72 -8.17
N LEU A 252 -7.01 -19.52 -7.79
CA LEU A 252 -7.41 -18.47 -8.73
C LEU A 252 -6.23 -18.04 -9.61
N LEU A 253 -5.05 -17.78 -9.03
CA LEU A 253 -3.85 -17.43 -9.77
C LEU A 253 -3.48 -18.49 -10.80
N ARG A 254 -3.46 -19.76 -10.39
CA ARG A 254 -3.18 -20.88 -11.30
C ARG A 254 -4.21 -20.98 -12.41
N LYS A 255 -5.50 -20.87 -12.07
CA LYS A 255 -6.62 -20.99 -13.01
C LYS A 255 -6.65 -19.84 -14.02
N ILE A 256 -6.46 -18.61 -13.59
CA ILE A 256 -6.66 -17.40 -14.40
C ILE A 256 -5.37 -17.01 -15.12
N MET A 257 -4.23 -17.06 -14.42
CA MET A 257 -2.96 -16.56 -14.93
C MET A 257 -1.99 -17.66 -15.37
N GLY A 258 -2.31 -18.92 -15.12
CA GLY A 258 -1.42 -20.05 -15.45
C GLY A 258 -0.11 -20.08 -14.63
N VAL A 259 -0.04 -19.31 -13.55
CA VAL A 259 1.16 -19.16 -12.71
C VAL A 259 1.06 -20.00 -11.46
N ASP A 260 2.05 -20.85 -11.19
CA ASP A 260 2.14 -21.60 -9.94
C ASP A 260 3.10 -20.88 -8.96
N LEU A 261 2.53 -20.12 -8.05
CA LEU A 261 3.26 -19.40 -7.01
C LEU A 261 3.34 -20.15 -5.67
N THR A 262 3.00 -21.45 -5.64
CA THR A 262 3.03 -22.22 -4.39
C THR A 262 4.40 -22.21 -3.72
N GLN A 263 5.49 -22.05 -4.48
CA GLN A 263 6.84 -21.98 -3.94
C GLN A 263 7.22 -20.60 -3.38
N SER A 264 6.65 -19.51 -3.91
CA SER A 264 7.01 -18.13 -3.54
C SER A 264 6.46 -17.70 -2.19
N PHE A 265 5.30 -18.23 -1.80
CA PHE A 265 4.62 -17.83 -0.57
C PHE A 265 5.18 -18.47 0.71
N HIS A 266 5.98 -19.52 0.61
CA HIS A 266 6.53 -20.21 1.78
C HIS A 266 7.79 -19.57 2.37
N LYS A 267 8.46 -18.67 1.64
CA LYS A 267 9.77 -18.12 2.03
C LYS A 267 9.73 -16.78 2.78
N THR A 268 8.57 -16.15 2.92
CA THR A 268 8.50 -14.79 3.49
C THR A 268 8.34 -14.74 5.01
N HIS A 269 8.32 -15.88 5.70
CA HIS A 269 8.10 -15.97 7.15
C HIS A 269 9.06 -16.97 7.83
N GLY A 270 10.33 -16.90 7.47
CA GLY A 270 11.42 -17.58 8.17
C GLY A 270 12.30 -16.58 8.91
#